data_51f48bcf7ee358fa96130dc81207ff7c
#
_entry.id   51f48bcf7ee358fa96130dc81207ff7c
#
_cell.length_a   1.000
_cell.length_b   1.000
_cell.length_c   1.000
_cell.angle_alpha   90.00
_cell.angle_beta   90.00
_cell.angle_gamma   90.00
#
_symmetry.space_group_name_H-M   'P 1'
#
loop_
_entity.id
_entity.type
_entity.pdbx_description
1 polymer ?
#
loop_
_entity_poly.entity_id
_entity_poly.type
_entity_poly.pdbx_seq_one_letter_code
_entity_poly.pdbx_strand_id
1 'polypeptide(L)'
;MKKLLHGALLCLGLLLPLSAAHAASGYTQTRYPIVLVHGLFGFGQLLGVDYFYQVPAALRADGAQVFVAEVSALNSNEARGEQLLQQVQKIIAITGAAKVNLIGHSQGAPTARYVAGVRPDLVASVTSVGGVNKGSAVADIVRGVAPPGSVSEAVASAVAKALTAVMQFFAGTTGQPQYPVGALDSLTTAGASAFSAKFPQGVPTSACGEGDYQVNGIRYYSWTGSATVTNVLDPLSVPMGVLGLAFGSTPTDGLVSACSAHLGQVIRDNYRMNHVNEINQSFGLVSLFEVSPVSLYRQQANRLKNTGL
;
A
#
# COMPACT_ATOMS: atom_id res chain seq x y z
N MET A 1 -56.31 -65.90 11.31
CA MET A 1 -55.21 -65.40 12.08
C MET A 1 -54.31 -64.58 11.14
N LYS A 2 -54.54 -63.26 11.07
CA LYS A 2 -53.81 -62.36 10.12
C LYS A 2 -52.85 -61.48 11.00
N LYS A 3 -51.57 -61.60 10.74
CA LYS A 3 -50.54 -60.73 11.40
C LYS A 3 -50.43 -59.50 10.59
N LEU A 4 -50.65 -58.31 11.21
CA LEU A 4 -50.38 -57.00 10.68
C LEU A 4 -48.89 -56.69 10.91
N LEU A 5 -48.12 -56.44 9.82
CA LEU A 5 -46.80 -55.82 9.88
C LEU A 5 -47.00 -54.32 9.81
N HIS A 6 -46.55 -53.63 10.84
CA HIS A 6 -46.41 -52.16 10.82
C HIS A 6 -45.02 -51.80 10.31
N GLY A 7 -44.97 -51.20 9.12
CA GLY A 7 -43.76 -50.58 8.61
C GLY A 7 -43.56 -49.17 9.17
N ALA A 8 -42.53 -49.00 9.95
CA ALA A 8 -42.11 -47.67 10.45
C ALA A 8 -41.27 -46.99 9.34
N LEU A 9 -41.83 -45.94 8.75
CA LEU A 9 -41.11 -45.06 7.79
C LEU A 9 -40.22 -44.10 8.58
N LEU A 10 -38.91 -44.33 8.56
CA LEU A 10 -37.92 -43.43 9.17
C LEU A 10 -37.70 -42.26 8.22
N CYS A 11 -38.26 -41.09 8.47
CA CYS A 11 -37.95 -39.85 7.78
C CYS A 11 -36.60 -39.33 8.33
N LEU A 12 -35.51 -39.64 7.59
CA LEU A 12 -34.20 -39.06 7.83
C LEU A 12 -34.18 -37.65 7.24
N GLY A 13 -34.48 -36.63 8.08
CA GLY A 13 -34.37 -35.21 7.69
C GLY A 13 -32.91 -34.85 7.50
N LEU A 14 -32.51 -34.61 6.23
CA LEU A 14 -31.23 -33.96 5.92
C LEU A 14 -31.24 -32.54 6.50
N LEU A 15 -30.61 -32.35 7.64
CA LEU A 15 -30.22 -31.05 8.15
C LEU A 15 -29.04 -30.55 7.31
N LEU A 16 -29.35 -29.87 6.19
CA LEU A 16 -28.34 -29.05 5.49
C LEU A 16 -27.99 -27.87 6.40
N PRO A 17 -26.69 -27.64 6.67
CA PRO A 17 -26.32 -26.44 7.40
C PRO A 17 -26.70 -25.25 6.50
N LEU A 18 -27.66 -24.43 6.94
CA LEU A 18 -27.87 -23.10 6.39
C LEU A 18 -26.61 -22.31 6.72
N SER A 19 -25.71 -22.19 5.74
CA SER A 19 -24.66 -21.20 5.77
C SER A 19 -25.36 -19.84 5.85
N ALA A 20 -25.38 -19.25 7.05
CA ALA A 20 -25.84 -17.88 7.22
C ALA A 20 -24.91 -17.01 6.36
N ALA A 21 -25.38 -16.58 5.20
CA ALA A 21 -24.73 -15.55 4.42
C ALA A 21 -24.71 -14.31 5.34
N HIS A 22 -23.56 -14.03 5.97
CA HIS A 22 -23.36 -12.77 6.65
C HIS A 22 -23.47 -11.70 5.58
N ALA A 23 -24.57 -10.95 5.58
CA ALA A 23 -24.69 -9.76 4.75
C ALA A 23 -23.51 -8.86 5.10
N ALA A 24 -22.73 -8.44 4.08
CA ALA A 24 -21.60 -7.54 4.26
C ALA A 24 -22.10 -6.33 5.06
N SER A 25 -21.36 -5.94 6.11
CA SER A 25 -21.77 -4.85 7.02
C SER A 25 -21.91 -3.51 6.30
N GLY A 26 -21.38 -3.41 5.07
CA GLY A 26 -21.29 -2.18 4.30
C GLY A 26 -20.30 -1.17 4.91
N TYR A 27 -19.51 -1.57 5.92
CA TYR A 27 -18.55 -0.68 6.59
C TYR A 27 -17.54 -0.07 5.64
N THR A 28 -17.05 -0.85 4.67
CA THR A 28 -16.06 -0.44 3.66
C THR A 28 -16.69 -0.13 2.31
N GLN A 29 -18.01 -0.12 2.18
CA GLN A 29 -18.72 0.09 0.93
C GLN A 29 -18.62 1.55 0.47
N THR A 30 -17.53 1.85 -0.24
CA THR A 30 -17.29 3.16 -0.87
C THR A 30 -18.17 3.37 -2.10
N ARG A 31 -18.42 4.62 -2.46
CA ARG A 31 -19.13 4.99 -3.69
C ARG A 31 -18.35 4.60 -4.95
N TYR A 32 -17.04 4.75 -4.91
CA TYR A 32 -16.14 4.45 -6.02
C TYR A 32 -15.26 3.25 -5.67
N PRO A 33 -14.88 2.43 -6.66
CA PRO A 33 -13.97 1.31 -6.43
C PRO A 33 -12.64 1.75 -5.79
N ILE A 34 -12.09 0.90 -4.93
CA ILE A 34 -10.76 1.07 -4.35
C ILE A 34 -9.75 0.33 -5.23
N VAL A 35 -8.70 1.02 -5.64
CA VAL A 35 -7.56 0.42 -6.37
C VAL A 35 -6.32 0.49 -5.49
N LEU A 36 -5.81 -0.67 -5.10
CA LEU A 36 -4.58 -0.81 -4.33
C LEU A 36 -3.38 -0.85 -5.28
N VAL A 37 -2.36 -0.04 -5.01
CA VAL A 37 -1.19 0.12 -5.88
C VAL A 37 0.07 -0.23 -5.10
N HIS A 38 0.73 -1.33 -5.49
CA HIS A 38 1.93 -1.84 -4.83
C HIS A 38 3.15 -0.93 -4.99
N GLY A 39 4.14 -1.10 -4.10
CA GLY A 39 5.43 -0.40 -4.13
C GLY A 39 6.47 -1.06 -5.05
N LEU A 40 7.73 -0.69 -4.81
CA LEU A 40 8.91 -1.29 -5.43
C LEU A 40 8.95 -2.80 -5.12
N PHE A 41 9.40 -3.63 -6.06
CA PHE A 41 9.41 -5.10 -6.00
C PHE A 41 8.04 -5.74 -5.79
N GLY A 42 6.96 -4.95 -5.84
CA GLY A 42 5.62 -5.42 -5.59
C GLY A 42 5.02 -6.20 -6.75
N PHE A 43 3.92 -6.84 -6.46
CA PHE A 43 3.12 -7.68 -7.36
C PHE A 43 1.65 -7.60 -6.93
N GLY A 44 0.72 -8.07 -7.74
CA GLY A 44 -0.66 -8.23 -7.30
C GLY A 44 -0.79 -9.41 -6.35
N GLN A 45 -0.48 -10.60 -6.88
CA GLN A 45 -0.44 -11.86 -6.13
C GLN A 45 0.73 -12.72 -6.60
N LEU A 46 1.45 -13.35 -5.67
CA LEU A 46 2.53 -14.28 -5.94
C LEU A 46 2.29 -15.59 -5.18
N LEU A 47 2.18 -16.71 -5.90
CA LEU A 47 1.91 -18.05 -5.33
C LEU A 47 0.69 -18.09 -4.38
N GLY A 48 -0.35 -17.31 -4.69
CA GLY A 48 -1.56 -17.22 -3.86
C GLY A 48 -1.47 -16.25 -2.68
N VAL A 49 -0.35 -15.53 -2.52
CA VAL A 49 -0.16 -14.53 -1.48
C VAL A 49 -0.28 -13.13 -2.08
N ASP A 50 -1.18 -12.31 -1.57
CA ASP A 50 -1.33 -10.91 -1.98
C ASP A 50 -0.17 -10.07 -1.46
N TYR A 51 0.29 -9.08 -2.26
CA TYR A 51 1.20 -8.03 -1.79
C TYR A 51 0.62 -7.28 -0.58
N PHE A 52 -0.66 -6.93 -0.65
CA PHE A 52 -1.44 -6.39 0.47
C PHE A 52 -2.08 -7.57 1.23
N TYR A 53 -1.30 -8.24 2.08
CA TYR A 53 -1.73 -9.49 2.70
C TYR A 53 -3.04 -9.34 3.48
N GLN A 54 -4.08 -10.11 3.10
CA GLN A 54 -5.44 -10.11 3.65
C GLN A 54 -6.24 -8.78 3.47
N VAL A 55 -5.63 -7.69 3.01
CA VAL A 55 -6.31 -6.40 2.87
C VAL A 55 -7.44 -6.44 1.84
N PRO A 56 -7.23 -6.94 0.58
CA PRO A 56 -8.31 -7.00 -0.41
C PRO A 56 -9.50 -7.82 0.07
N ALA A 57 -9.24 -8.97 0.70
CA ALA A 57 -10.27 -9.86 1.22
C ALA A 57 -11.10 -9.18 2.33
N ALA A 58 -10.44 -8.52 3.29
CA ALA A 58 -11.10 -7.83 4.39
C ALA A 58 -11.95 -6.64 3.91
N LEU A 59 -11.49 -5.89 2.91
CA LEU A 59 -12.26 -4.79 2.33
C LEU A 59 -13.49 -5.31 1.58
N ARG A 60 -13.34 -6.38 0.78
CA ARG A 60 -14.46 -6.99 0.03
C ARG A 60 -15.51 -7.60 0.95
N ALA A 61 -15.08 -8.23 2.05
CA ALA A 61 -15.98 -8.84 3.02
C ALA A 61 -16.97 -7.83 3.64
N ASP A 62 -16.57 -6.56 3.74
CA ASP A 62 -17.40 -5.47 4.30
C ASP A 62 -18.03 -4.58 3.22
N GLY A 63 -18.04 -5.01 1.96
CA GLY A 63 -18.81 -4.40 0.87
C GLY A 63 -18.04 -3.50 -0.10
N ALA A 64 -16.71 -3.34 0.03
CA ALA A 64 -15.92 -2.58 -0.93
C ALA A 64 -15.75 -3.32 -2.26
N GLN A 65 -15.79 -2.59 -3.37
CA GLN A 65 -15.32 -3.07 -4.66
C GLN A 65 -13.82 -2.77 -4.78
N VAL A 66 -12.98 -3.81 -4.77
CA VAL A 66 -11.51 -3.67 -4.65
C VAL A 66 -10.80 -4.32 -5.82
N PHE A 67 -9.87 -3.58 -6.40
CA PHE A 67 -8.93 -4.02 -7.41
C PHE A 67 -7.50 -3.86 -6.90
N VAL A 68 -6.62 -4.76 -7.32
CA VAL A 68 -5.17 -4.65 -7.08
C VAL A 68 -4.51 -4.42 -8.41
N ALA A 69 -3.81 -3.30 -8.55
CA ALA A 69 -3.12 -2.95 -9.78
C ALA A 69 -1.81 -3.73 -9.93
N GLU A 70 -1.50 -4.14 -11.14
CA GLU A 70 -0.24 -4.79 -11.52
C GLU A 70 0.55 -3.88 -12.45
N VAL A 71 1.45 -3.10 -11.90
CA VAL A 71 2.38 -2.25 -12.63
C VAL A 71 3.79 -2.84 -12.58
N SER A 72 4.75 -2.29 -13.31
CA SER A 72 6.15 -2.72 -13.24
C SER A 72 6.63 -2.79 -11.79
N ALA A 73 7.25 -3.90 -11.39
CA ALA A 73 7.89 -4.03 -10.08
C ALA A 73 9.06 -3.04 -9.92
N LEU A 74 9.76 -2.75 -11.02
CA LEU A 74 10.92 -1.85 -11.11
C LEU A 74 10.75 -0.93 -12.33
N ASN A 75 10.32 0.30 -12.13
CA ASN A 75 10.28 1.33 -13.18
C ASN A 75 10.10 2.72 -12.55
N SER A 76 10.20 3.78 -13.38
CA SER A 76 9.95 5.15 -12.94
C SER A 76 8.49 5.36 -12.49
N ASN A 77 8.27 6.40 -11.68
CA ASN A 77 6.92 6.76 -11.21
C ASN A 77 5.97 7.04 -12.37
N GLU A 78 6.46 7.69 -13.42
CA GLU A 78 5.70 8.05 -14.62
C GLU A 78 5.32 6.80 -15.42
N ALA A 79 6.27 5.90 -15.72
CA ALA A 79 5.98 4.67 -16.46
C ALA A 79 4.97 3.77 -15.74
N ARG A 80 5.12 3.63 -14.41
CA ARG A 80 4.15 2.91 -13.57
C ARG A 80 2.79 3.62 -13.54
N GLY A 81 2.81 4.96 -13.54
CA GLY A 81 1.62 5.80 -13.60
C GLY A 81 0.81 5.60 -14.88
N GLU A 82 1.47 5.53 -16.05
CA GLU A 82 0.80 5.22 -17.31
C GLU A 82 0.18 3.83 -17.32
N GLN A 83 0.87 2.83 -16.79
CA GLN A 83 0.33 1.47 -16.65
C GLN A 83 -0.88 1.43 -15.71
N LEU A 84 -0.83 2.19 -14.60
CA LEU A 84 -1.96 2.32 -13.66
C LEU A 84 -3.14 3.03 -14.33
N LEU A 85 -2.89 4.09 -15.10
CA LEU A 85 -3.94 4.82 -15.81
C LEU A 85 -4.75 3.91 -16.75
N GLN A 86 -4.06 3.06 -17.52
CA GLN A 86 -4.73 2.09 -18.38
C GLN A 86 -5.63 1.13 -17.58
N GLN A 87 -5.18 0.68 -16.41
CA GLN A 87 -5.98 -0.19 -15.54
C GLN A 87 -7.15 0.54 -14.91
N VAL A 88 -6.97 1.80 -14.48
CA VAL A 88 -8.05 2.66 -13.97
C VAL A 88 -9.14 2.84 -15.01
N GLN A 89 -8.78 3.11 -16.27
CA GLN A 89 -9.74 3.24 -17.37
C GLN A 89 -10.53 1.93 -17.60
N LYS A 90 -9.86 0.78 -17.54
CA LYS A 90 -10.52 -0.54 -17.63
C LYS A 90 -11.47 -0.77 -16.45
N ILE A 91 -11.03 -0.46 -15.22
CA ILE A 91 -11.86 -0.61 -14.02
C ILE A 91 -13.13 0.26 -14.13
N ILE A 92 -13.00 1.51 -14.55
CA ILE A 92 -14.13 2.40 -14.78
C ILE A 92 -15.08 1.83 -15.84
N ALA A 93 -14.54 1.30 -16.95
CA ALA A 93 -15.35 0.73 -18.02
C ALA A 93 -16.15 -0.53 -17.58
N ILE A 94 -15.57 -1.41 -16.78
CA ILE A 94 -16.23 -2.65 -16.33
C ILE A 94 -17.16 -2.43 -15.14
N THR A 95 -16.93 -1.39 -14.31
CA THR A 95 -17.74 -1.09 -13.12
C THR A 95 -18.84 -0.07 -13.37
N GLY A 96 -18.74 0.72 -14.43
CA GLY A 96 -19.61 1.87 -14.67
C GLY A 96 -19.39 3.02 -13.69
N ALA A 97 -18.37 2.96 -12.83
CA ALA A 97 -18.05 4.01 -11.88
C ALA A 97 -17.49 5.25 -12.59
N ALA A 98 -17.81 6.44 -12.09
CA ALA A 98 -17.28 7.68 -12.67
C ALA A 98 -15.80 7.92 -12.30
N LYS A 99 -15.36 7.42 -11.14
CA LYS A 99 -14.03 7.64 -10.56
C LYS A 99 -13.55 6.40 -9.80
N VAL A 100 -12.30 6.43 -9.32
CA VAL A 100 -11.73 5.45 -8.41
C VAL A 100 -11.11 6.12 -7.18
N ASN A 101 -10.98 5.37 -6.08
CA ASN A 101 -10.17 5.71 -4.92
C ASN A 101 -8.84 4.98 -5.02
N LEU A 102 -7.72 5.68 -5.10
CA LEU A 102 -6.39 5.10 -5.19
C LEU A 102 -5.74 5.01 -3.81
N ILE A 103 -5.22 3.86 -3.43
CA ILE A 103 -4.43 3.67 -2.21
C ILE A 103 -3.10 3.07 -2.62
N GLY A 104 -2.04 3.88 -2.54
CA GLY A 104 -0.69 3.50 -2.94
C GLY A 104 0.24 3.30 -1.75
N HIS A 105 0.92 2.15 -1.71
CA HIS A 105 1.97 1.89 -0.73
C HIS A 105 3.34 2.16 -1.33
N SER A 106 4.23 2.80 -0.55
CA SER A 106 5.62 3.02 -0.97
C SER A 106 5.67 3.80 -2.30
N GLN A 107 6.38 3.29 -3.33
CA GLN A 107 6.36 3.84 -4.69
C GLN A 107 4.95 3.84 -5.33
N GLY A 108 4.01 3.07 -4.82
CA GLY A 108 2.62 3.10 -5.27
C GLY A 108 1.94 4.46 -5.02
N ALA A 109 2.38 5.21 -4.01
CA ALA A 109 1.84 6.54 -3.73
C ALA A 109 2.18 7.56 -4.84
N PRO A 110 3.44 7.80 -5.25
CA PRO A 110 3.73 8.65 -6.40
C PRO A 110 3.14 8.09 -7.71
N THR A 111 3.05 6.75 -7.88
CA THR A 111 2.35 6.13 -9.02
C THR A 111 0.87 6.56 -9.07
N ALA A 112 0.17 6.55 -7.95
CA ALA A 112 -1.22 7.02 -7.83
C ALA A 112 -1.36 8.55 -8.04
N ARG A 113 -0.41 9.33 -7.52
CA ARG A 113 -0.33 10.80 -7.73
C ARG A 113 -0.16 11.15 -9.20
N TYR A 114 0.59 10.36 -9.97
CA TYR A 114 0.69 10.56 -11.41
C TYR A 114 -0.69 10.53 -12.07
N VAL A 115 -1.47 9.48 -11.84
CA VAL A 115 -2.82 9.35 -12.42
C VAL A 115 -3.72 10.50 -11.99
N ALA A 116 -3.69 10.88 -10.71
CA ALA A 116 -4.45 12.01 -10.18
C ALA A 116 -4.05 13.35 -10.84
N GLY A 117 -2.77 13.51 -11.21
CA GLY A 117 -2.26 14.71 -11.87
C GLY A 117 -2.64 14.79 -13.35
N VAL A 118 -2.54 13.67 -14.09
CA VAL A 118 -2.80 13.65 -15.54
C VAL A 118 -4.27 13.44 -15.89
N ARG A 119 -5.05 12.76 -15.04
CA ARG A 119 -6.48 12.48 -15.22
C ARG A 119 -7.27 12.69 -13.93
N PRO A 120 -7.35 13.95 -13.44
CA PRO A 120 -8.08 14.27 -12.21
C PRO A 120 -9.58 13.96 -12.29
N ASP A 121 -10.13 13.90 -13.49
CA ASP A 121 -11.51 13.49 -13.74
C ASP A 121 -11.82 12.04 -13.36
N LEU A 122 -10.83 11.14 -13.36
CA LEU A 122 -10.98 9.72 -13.06
C LEU A 122 -10.71 9.36 -11.58
N VAL A 123 -10.19 10.29 -10.78
CA VAL A 123 -9.75 10.02 -9.40
C VAL A 123 -10.61 10.77 -8.40
N ALA A 124 -11.08 10.08 -7.36
CA ALA A 124 -11.84 10.66 -6.26
C ALA A 124 -10.96 10.96 -5.05
N SER A 125 -10.01 10.07 -4.76
CA SER A 125 -9.04 10.26 -3.69
C SER A 125 -7.71 9.56 -3.98
N VAL A 126 -6.64 10.06 -3.36
CA VAL A 126 -5.33 9.41 -3.26
C VAL A 126 -4.97 9.24 -1.79
N THR A 127 -4.68 8.02 -1.38
CA THR A 127 -4.16 7.72 -0.05
C THR A 127 -2.74 7.18 -0.18
N SER A 128 -1.80 7.82 0.50
CA SER A 128 -0.39 7.45 0.59
C SER A 128 -0.14 6.64 1.86
N VAL A 129 0.35 5.42 1.72
CA VAL A 129 0.73 4.54 2.83
C VAL A 129 2.24 4.32 2.76
N GLY A 130 2.99 4.82 3.74
CA GLY A 130 4.46 4.79 3.70
C GLY A 130 5.04 5.32 2.39
N GLY A 131 4.38 6.30 1.76
CA GLY A 131 4.66 6.71 0.38
C GLY A 131 5.93 7.52 0.24
N VAL A 132 6.68 7.29 -0.84
CA VAL A 132 7.95 7.99 -1.11
C VAL A 132 7.65 9.33 -1.80
N ASN A 133 6.97 10.25 -1.08
CA ASN A 133 6.54 11.52 -1.67
C ASN A 133 7.67 12.55 -1.74
N LYS A 134 8.67 12.46 -0.85
CA LYS A 134 9.84 13.35 -0.79
C LYS A 134 11.18 12.60 -0.89
N GLY A 135 11.17 11.35 -1.36
CA GLY A 135 12.36 10.53 -1.51
C GLY A 135 12.70 9.67 -0.30
N SER A 136 13.76 8.89 -0.43
CA SER A 136 14.28 7.95 0.55
C SER A 136 15.79 8.03 0.64
N ALA A 137 16.33 8.21 1.85
CA ALA A 137 17.76 8.17 2.10
C ALA A 137 18.39 6.81 1.72
N VAL A 138 17.62 5.71 1.81
CA VAL A 138 18.06 4.39 1.32
C VAL A 138 18.30 4.43 -0.19
N ALA A 139 17.40 5.03 -0.96
CA ALA A 139 17.55 5.17 -2.41
C ALA A 139 18.75 6.07 -2.74
N ASP A 140 18.96 7.17 -2.02
CA ASP A 140 20.11 8.06 -2.20
C ASP A 140 21.44 7.32 -1.97
N ILE A 141 21.53 6.50 -0.91
CA ILE A 141 22.72 5.69 -0.61
C ILE A 141 22.95 4.65 -1.72
N VAL A 142 21.95 3.88 -2.10
CA VAL A 142 22.09 2.80 -3.08
C VAL A 142 22.42 3.35 -4.47
N ARG A 143 21.93 4.54 -4.81
CA ARG A 143 22.30 5.25 -6.05
C ARG A 143 23.66 5.96 -5.97
N GLY A 144 24.29 6.03 -4.81
CA GLY A 144 25.55 6.73 -4.61
C GLY A 144 25.43 8.25 -4.73
N VAL A 145 24.24 8.81 -4.45
CA VAL A 145 23.96 10.26 -4.51
C VAL A 145 23.68 10.85 -3.13
N ALA A 146 23.85 10.08 -2.07
CA ALA A 146 23.77 10.59 -0.71
C ALA A 146 24.80 11.69 -0.47
N PRO A 147 24.46 12.76 0.30
CA PRO A 147 25.41 13.85 0.57
C PRO A 147 26.72 13.32 1.18
N PRO A 148 27.88 13.84 0.76
CA PRO A 148 29.17 13.43 1.33
C PRO A 148 29.17 13.50 2.87
N GLY A 149 29.62 12.43 3.51
CA GLY A 149 29.69 12.35 4.98
C GLY A 149 28.36 12.14 5.70
N SER A 150 27.24 12.02 4.98
CA SER A 150 25.91 11.76 5.58
C SER A 150 25.84 10.38 6.23
N VAL A 151 26.56 9.39 5.70
CA VAL A 151 26.68 8.03 6.23
C VAL A 151 28.10 7.53 6.07
N SER A 152 28.55 6.65 6.98
CA SER A 152 29.83 5.96 6.81
C SER A 152 29.73 4.88 5.73
N GLU A 153 30.87 4.51 5.13
CA GLU A 153 30.96 3.41 4.16
C GLU A 153 30.42 2.09 4.73
N ALA A 154 30.67 1.81 6.00
CA ALA A 154 30.17 0.63 6.70
C ALA A 154 28.63 0.63 6.75
N VAL A 155 27.99 1.77 7.05
CA VAL A 155 26.53 1.92 7.05
C VAL A 155 25.99 1.77 5.63
N ALA A 156 26.60 2.41 4.63
CA ALA A 156 26.16 2.31 3.24
C ALA A 156 26.20 0.85 2.75
N SER A 157 27.26 0.11 3.04
CA SER A 157 27.39 -1.32 2.72
C SER A 157 26.33 -2.16 3.43
N ALA A 158 26.07 -1.90 4.71
CA ALA A 158 25.04 -2.62 5.48
C ALA A 158 23.64 -2.36 4.93
N VAL A 159 23.32 -1.12 4.58
CA VAL A 159 22.05 -0.71 3.94
C VAL A 159 21.84 -1.42 2.61
N ALA A 160 22.86 -1.47 1.75
CA ALA A 160 22.75 -2.17 0.45
C ALA A 160 22.49 -3.69 0.63
N LYS A 161 23.15 -4.33 1.59
CA LYS A 161 22.92 -5.76 1.92
C LYS A 161 21.51 -5.98 2.48
N ALA A 162 21.03 -5.12 3.39
CA ALA A 162 19.71 -5.24 3.97
C ALA A 162 18.61 -5.05 2.91
N LEU A 163 18.79 -4.09 1.99
CA LEU A 163 17.86 -3.92 0.86
C LEU A 163 17.81 -5.18 -0.02
N THR A 164 18.95 -5.81 -0.28
CA THR A 164 18.99 -7.07 -1.02
C THR A 164 18.18 -8.18 -0.34
N ALA A 165 18.21 -8.28 0.99
CA ALA A 165 17.40 -9.25 1.73
C ALA A 165 15.89 -8.97 1.59
N VAL A 166 15.49 -7.70 1.62
CA VAL A 166 14.09 -7.30 1.37
C VAL A 166 13.68 -7.63 -0.07
N MET A 167 14.54 -7.33 -1.05
CA MET A 167 14.30 -7.68 -2.45
C MET A 167 14.08 -9.19 -2.65
N GLN A 168 14.91 -10.01 -2.02
CA GLN A 168 14.80 -11.48 -2.11
C GLN A 168 13.49 -12.00 -1.49
N PHE A 169 13.02 -11.37 -0.42
CA PHE A 169 11.72 -11.72 0.19
C PHE A 169 10.54 -11.44 -0.76
N PHE A 170 10.60 -10.30 -1.47
CA PHE A 170 9.57 -9.89 -2.42
C PHE A 170 9.85 -10.32 -3.87
N ALA A 171 10.73 -11.29 -4.13
CA ALA A 171 11.18 -11.67 -5.47
C ALA A 171 10.05 -12.10 -6.43
N GLY A 172 9.06 -11.21 -6.61
CA GLY A 172 7.99 -11.30 -7.58
C GLY A 172 8.32 -10.50 -8.84
N THR A 173 7.94 -11.02 -10.01
CA THR A 173 7.96 -10.26 -11.26
C THR A 173 6.53 -10.10 -11.76
N THR A 174 6.15 -8.87 -12.11
CA THR A 174 4.97 -8.64 -12.93
C THR A 174 5.36 -8.86 -14.39
N GLY A 175 4.43 -9.26 -15.26
CA GLY A 175 4.67 -9.38 -16.70
C GLY A 175 4.97 -8.04 -17.41
N GLN A 176 5.17 -6.97 -16.65
CA GLN A 176 5.42 -5.61 -17.14
C GLN A 176 6.91 -5.34 -17.37
N PRO A 177 7.28 -4.42 -18.28
CA PRO A 177 8.68 -4.03 -18.52
C PRO A 177 9.37 -3.52 -17.24
N GLN A 178 10.63 -3.89 -17.04
CA GLN A 178 11.41 -3.53 -15.85
C GLN A 178 12.56 -2.58 -16.24
N TYR A 179 12.73 -1.51 -15.45
CA TYR A 179 13.84 -0.55 -15.56
C TYR A 179 14.35 -0.18 -14.15
N PRO A 180 15.23 -1.01 -13.55
CA PRO A 180 15.68 -0.84 -12.15
C PRO A 180 16.34 0.51 -11.85
N VAL A 181 17.14 1.02 -12.77
CA VAL A 181 17.81 2.32 -12.60
C VAL A 181 16.79 3.44 -12.50
N GLY A 182 15.81 3.49 -13.41
CA GLY A 182 14.75 4.49 -13.37
C GLY A 182 13.85 4.37 -12.15
N ALA A 183 13.66 3.16 -11.62
CA ALA A 183 12.95 2.96 -10.37
C ALA A 183 13.69 3.63 -9.21
N LEU A 184 14.97 3.32 -9.02
CA LEU A 184 15.78 3.90 -7.95
C LEU A 184 15.95 5.42 -8.10
N ASP A 185 16.19 5.92 -9.32
CA ASP A 185 16.28 7.35 -9.57
C ASP A 185 15.03 8.10 -9.13
N SER A 186 13.84 7.55 -9.41
CA SER A 186 12.56 8.13 -9.03
C SER A 186 12.33 8.16 -7.51
N LEU A 187 13.03 7.32 -6.74
CA LEU A 187 12.90 7.21 -5.29
C LEU A 187 13.96 8.00 -4.52
N THR A 188 15.00 8.51 -5.20
CA THR A 188 15.95 9.43 -4.56
C THR A 188 15.26 10.73 -4.12
N THR A 189 15.87 11.44 -3.19
CA THR A 189 15.37 12.76 -2.76
C THR A 189 15.26 13.72 -3.95
N ALA A 190 16.25 13.74 -4.84
CA ALA A 190 16.23 14.57 -6.04
C ALA A 190 15.14 14.14 -7.04
N GLY A 191 14.99 12.83 -7.29
CA GLY A 191 13.97 12.29 -8.19
C GLY A 191 12.55 12.56 -7.70
N ALA A 192 12.29 12.35 -6.41
CA ALA A 192 11.00 12.64 -5.79
C ALA A 192 10.67 14.15 -5.81
N SER A 193 11.68 15.00 -5.61
CA SER A 193 11.52 16.46 -5.72
C SER A 193 11.16 16.87 -7.16
N ALA A 194 11.87 16.34 -8.16
CA ALA A 194 11.57 16.59 -9.58
C ALA A 194 10.17 16.10 -9.98
N PHE A 195 9.75 14.94 -9.47
CA PHE A 195 8.40 14.41 -9.67
C PHE A 195 7.35 15.31 -9.00
N SER A 196 7.59 15.75 -7.75
CA SER A 196 6.67 16.61 -7.01
C SER A 196 6.57 18.01 -7.60
N ALA A 197 7.60 18.52 -8.28
CA ALA A 197 7.51 19.77 -9.04
C ALA A 197 6.51 19.67 -10.22
N LYS A 198 6.38 18.48 -10.83
CA LYS A 198 5.39 18.23 -11.91
C LYS A 198 3.99 17.91 -11.36
N PHE A 199 3.92 17.24 -10.22
CA PHE A 199 2.70 16.75 -9.59
C PHE A 199 2.65 17.18 -8.11
N PRO A 200 2.44 18.49 -7.82
CA PRO A 200 2.55 19.04 -6.47
C PRO A 200 1.33 18.76 -5.58
N GLN A 201 0.22 18.27 -6.14
CA GLN A 201 -1.06 18.16 -5.44
C GLN A 201 -0.95 17.29 -4.18
N GLY A 202 -1.34 17.87 -3.05
CA GLY A 202 -1.32 17.23 -1.74
C GLY A 202 0.06 17.10 -1.10
N VAL A 203 1.17 17.47 -1.78
CA VAL A 203 2.51 17.40 -1.19
C VAL A 203 2.71 18.59 -0.24
N PRO A 204 3.14 18.35 1.02
CA PRO A 204 3.47 19.46 1.93
C PRO A 204 4.61 20.32 1.38
N THR A 205 4.45 21.64 1.45
CA THR A 205 5.51 22.61 1.10
C THR A 205 6.59 22.72 2.17
N SER A 206 6.26 22.40 3.43
CA SER A 206 7.21 22.32 4.54
C SER A 206 7.96 20.98 4.55
N ALA A 207 9.08 20.92 5.27
CA ALA A 207 9.86 19.69 5.41
C ALA A 207 9.02 18.55 6.01
N CYS A 208 8.26 18.86 7.05
CA CYS A 208 7.32 17.95 7.71
C CYS A 208 6.03 18.72 8.03
N GLY A 209 4.89 18.21 7.65
CA GLY A 209 3.59 18.87 7.85
C GLY A 209 2.53 18.26 6.96
N GLU A 210 1.36 18.88 6.90
CA GLU A 210 0.28 18.48 6.01
C GLU A 210 0.37 19.22 4.67
N GLY A 211 -0.08 18.57 3.61
CA GLY A 211 -0.33 19.19 2.33
C GLY A 211 -1.80 19.57 2.17
N ASP A 212 -2.16 20.13 1.01
CA ASP A 212 -3.54 20.45 0.72
C ASP A 212 -4.39 19.18 0.73
N TYR A 213 -5.40 19.17 1.61
CA TYR A 213 -6.33 18.05 1.77
C TYR A 213 -7.16 17.78 0.50
N GLN A 214 -7.51 18.85 -0.26
CA GLN A 214 -8.31 18.74 -1.47
C GLN A 214 -7.79 19.67 -2.57
N VAL A 215 -7.46 19.08 -3.72
CA VAL A 215 -7.02 19.79 -4.92
C VAL A 215 -7.75 19.22 -6.13
N ASN A 216 -8.29 20.07 -7.01
CA ASN A 216 -9.02 19.66 -8.23
C ASN A 216 -10.16 18.65 -7.96
N GLY A 217 -10.82 18.75 -6.80
CA GLY A 217 -11.89 17.83 -6.40
C GLY A 217 -11.42 16.44 -5.94
N ILE A 218 -10.12 16.22 -5.85
CA ILE A 218 -9.50 14.99 -5.34
C ILE A 218 -9.08 15.20 -3.89
N ARG A 219 -9.38 14.23 -3.00
CA ARG A 219 -8.93 14.25 -1.60
C ARG A 219 -7.65 13.46 -1.42
N TYR A 220 -6.72 14.03 -0.65
CA TYR A 220 -5.41 13.47 -0.38
C TYR A 220 -5.26 13.11 1.09
N TYR A 221 -4.79 11.90 1.37
CA TYR A 221 -4.57 11.37 2.72
C TYR A 221 -3.24 10.66 2.81
N SER A 222 -2.68 10.59 4.02
CA SER A 222 -1.53 9.73 4.28
C SER A 222 -1.54 9.13 5.68
N TRP A 223 -0.89 7.98 5.82
CA TRP A 223 -0.40 7.45 7.08
C TRP A 223 0.90 6.69 6.86
N THR A 224 1.69 6.51 7.92
CA THR A 224 2.92 5.75 7.89
C THR A 224 3.29 5.21 9.26
N GLY A 225 4.15 4.20 9.30
CA GLY A 225 4.86 3.77 10.48
C GLY A 225 6.10 4.61 10.77
N SER A 226 6.63 4.46 11.96
CA SER A 226 7.92 5.05 12.36
C SER A 226 8.71 4.14 13.29
N ALA A 227 8.52 2.83 13.15
CA ALA A 227 9.26 1.82 13.91
C ALA A 227 9.85 0.79 12.94
N THR A 228 11.14 0.51 13.07
CA THR A 228 11.84 -0.39 12.15
C THR A 228 11.81 -1.85 12.60
N VAL A 229 11.93 -2.08 13.91
CA VAL A 229 11.87 -3.43 14.52
C VAL A 229 10.58 -3.53 15.34
N THR A 230 9.64 -4.33 14.89
CA THR A 230 8.25 -4.34 15.40
C THR A 230 7.84 -5.69 15.98
N ASN A 231 8.36 -6.79 15.43
CA ASN A 231 8.09 -8.14 15.86
C ASN A 231 9.33 -9.00 15.68
N VAL A 232 9.78 -9.68 16.73
CA VAL A 232 10.99 -10.52 16.70
C VAL A 232 10.85 -11.77 15.82
N LEU A 233 9.62 -12.18 15.51
CA LEU A 233 9.33 -13.30 14.62
C LEU A 233 9.22 -12.86 13.14
N ASP A 234 9.16 -11.57 12.87
CA ASP A 234 9.14 -11.04 11.52
C ASP A 234 10.56 -11.07 10.92
N PRO A 235 10.81 -11.89 9.88
CA PRO A 235 12.13 -12.00 9.26
C PRO A 235 12.63 -10.69 8.65
N LEU A 236 11.75 -9.73 8.38
CA LEU A 236 12.10 -8.43 7.82
C LEU A 236 12.36 -7.37 8.89
N SER A 237 12.04 -7.60 10.17
CA SER A 237 12.30 -6.64 11.25
C SER A 237 13.79 -6.27 11.37
N VAL A 238 14.70 -7.25 11.28
CA VAL A 238 16.15 -6.98 11.35
C VAL A 238 16.64 -6.22 10.10
N PRO A 239 16.35 -6.63 8.86
CA PRO A 239 16.64 -5.82 7.67
C PRO A 239 16.10 -4.41 7.74
N MET A 240 14.86 -4.20 8.19
CA MET A 240 14.27 -2.85 8.35
C MET A 240 15.01 -2.02 9.41
N GLY A 241 15.47 -2.65 10.51
CA GLY A 241 16.33 -2.00 11.50
C GLY A 241 17.63 -1.48 10.92
N VAL A 242 18.28 -2.28 10.07
CA VAL A 242 19.52 -1.89 9.39
C VAL A 242 19.27 -0.79 8.36
N LEU A 243 18.20 -0.89 7.57
CA LEU A 243 17.81 0.15 6.60
C LEU A 243 17.50 1.47 7.29
N GLY A 244 16.91 1.43 8.49
CA GLY A 244 16.66 2.61 9.31
C GLY A 244 17.90 3.41 9.67
N LEU A 245 19.11 2.82 9.68
CA LEU A 245 20.37 3.52 9.92
C LEU A 245 20.65 4.63 8.89
N ALA A 246 20.08 4.52 7.68
CA ALA A 246 20.17 5.52 6.64
C ALA A 246 19.54 6.88 7.04
N PHE A 247 18.66 6.89 8.04
CA PHE A 247 17.89 8.06 8.46
C PHE A 247 18.41 8.71 9.75
N GLY A 248 19.45 8.14 10.36
CA GLY A 248 20.00 8.63 11.64
C GLY A 248 18.94 8.64 12.74
N SER A 249 18.63 9.82 13.29
CA SER A 249 17.60 10.00 14.33
C SER A 249 16.22 10.37 13.78
N THR A 250 16.05 10.47 12.45
CA THR A 250 14.77 10.80 11.83
C THR A 250 13.79 9.62 11.96
N PRO A 251 12.57 9.83 12.46
CA PRO A 251 11.55 8.79 12.50
C PRO A 251 11.32 8.17 11.13
N THR A 252 11.35 6.82 11.06
CA THR A 252 11.29 6.08 9.80
C THR A 252 10.68 4.69 10.01
N ASP A 253 10.04 4.18 8.97
CA ASP A 253 9.56 2.80 8.87
C ASP A 253 10.66 1.81 8.41
N GLY A 254 11.88 2.32 8.18
CA GLY A 254 13.05 1.60 7.66
C GLY A 254 13.39 1.89 6.21
N LEU A 255 12.43 2.27 5.38
CA LEU A 255 12.63 2.62 3.96
C LEU A 255 12.26 4.07 3.64
N VAL A 256 11.35 4.66 4.39
CA VAL A 256 10.86 6.03 4.18
C VAL A 256 10.80 6.75 5.52
N SER A 257 11.22 8.02 5.57
CA SER A 257 11.02 8.83 6.78
C SER A 257 9.54 9.21 6.91
N ALA A 258 9.06 9.35 8.15
CA ALA A 258 7.68 9.73 8.43
C ALA A 258 7.27 11.00 7.65
N CYS A 259 8.10 12.04 7.67
CA CYS A 259 7.83 13.29 6.95
C CYS A 259 7.85 13.15 5.42
N SER A 260 8.64 12.21 4.86
CA SER A 260 8.61 11.92 3.41
C SER A 260 7.31 11.25 2.98
N ALA A 261 6.65 10.52 3.89
CA ALA A 261 5.41 9.82 3.61
C ALA A 261 4.17 10.73 3.61
N HIS A 262 4.27 11.95 4.11
CA HIS A 262 3.15 12.89 4.20
C HIS A 262 2.58 13.27 2.82
N LEU A 263 1.24 13.26 2.74
CA LEU A 263 0.45 13.70 1.59
C LEU A 263 -0.94 14.12 2.07
N GLY A 264 -1.38 15.32 1.70
CA GLY A 264 -2.68 15.85 2.09
C GLY A 264 -2.86 15.83 3.61
N GLN A 265 -4.01 15.36 4.07
CA GLN A 265 -4.29 15.15 5.48
C GLN A 265 -3.48 13.97 6.03
N VAL A 266 -2.66 14.22 7.03
CA VAL A 266 -1.89 13.21 7.75
C VAL A 266 -2.79 12.56 8.82
N ILE A 267 -3.19 11.33 8.61
CA ILE A 267 -4.05 10.60 9.56
C ILE A 267 -3.25 10.27 10.82
N ARG A 268 -2.07 9.69 10.63
CA ARG A 268 -1.07 9.42 11.66
C ARG A 268 0.24 9.01 11.00
N ASP A 269 1.37 9.41 11.58
CA ASP A 269 2.72 9.20 11.04
C ASP A 269 3.67 8.45 11.97
N ASN A 270 3.13 7.91 13.05
CA ASN A 270 3.91 7.25 14.10
C ASN A 270 3.30 5.91 14.54
N TYR A 271 2.72 5.16 13.60
CA TYR A 271 2.33 3.79 13.90
C TYR A 271 3.56 2.94 14.22
N ARG A 272 3.42 2.01 15.16
CA ARG A 272 4.47 1.05 15.47
C ARG A 272 4.53 -0.05 14.39
N MET A 273 4.83 0.38 13.17
CA MET A 273 4.91 -0.43 11.96
C MET A 273 6.21 -0.13 11.23
N ASN A 274 6.84 -1.15 10.68
CA ASN A 274 7.86 -0.98 9.66
C ASN A 274 7.19 -0.96 8.27
N HIS A 275 7.97 -0.63 7.25
CA HIS A 275 7.47 -0.43 5.89
C HIS A 275 6.66 -1.61 5.33
N VAL A 276 7.01 -2.84 5.68
CA VAL A 276 6.30 -4.04 5.20
C VAL A 276 5.12 -4.42 6.09
N ASN A 277 5.13 -4.00 7.36
CA ASN A 277 3.97 -4.15 8.23
C ASN A 277 2.79 -3.30 7.76
N GLU A 278 3.02 -2.15 7.12
CA GLU A 278 1.98 -1.26 6.61
C GLU A 278 1.05 -1.95 5.60
N ILE A 279 1.53 -2.99 4.92
CA ILE A 279 0.76 -3.84 4.00
C ILE A 279 0.45 -5.21 4.59
N ASN A 280 0.60 -5.38 5.91
CA ASN A 280 0.37 -6.61 6.65
C ASN A 280 1.26 -7.78 6.16
N GLN A 281 2.39 -7.50 5.51
CA GLN A 281 3.30 -8.53 5.03
C GLN A 281 4.09 -9.20 6.16
N SER A 282 4.93 -10.20 5.76
CA SER A 282 5.43 -11.26 6.62
C SER A 282 4.29 -12.07 7.25
N PHE A 283 3.24 -12.34 6.45
CA PHE A 283 2.08 -13.16 6.86
C PHE A 283 1.35 -12.63 8.10
N GLY A 284 1.33 -11.30 8.28
CA GLY A 284 0.68 -10.66 9.42
C GLY A 284 1.52 -10.66 10.71
N LEU A 285 2.82 -10.92 10.63
CA LEU A 285 3.76 -10.80 11.76
C LEU A 285 4.08 -9.33 12.03
N VAL A 286 3.10 -8.61 12.52
CA VAL A 286 3.15 -7.17 12.85
C VAL A 286 3.29 -6.95 14.35
N SER A 287 3.42 -5.70 14.79
CA SER A 287 3.44 -5.36 16.22
C SER A 287 2.15 -5.81 16.91
N LEU A 288 2.27 -6.54 18.02
CA LEU A 288 1.12 -6.94 18.86
C LEU A 288 0.54 -5.78 19.67
N PHE A 289 1.25 -4.64 19.74
CA PHE A 289 0.89 -3.48 20.54
C PHE A 289 0.44 -2.28 19.68
N GLU A 290 0.07 -2.54 18.44
CA GLU A 290 -0.43 -1.52 17.52
C GLU A 290 -1.71 -2.03 16.82
N VAL A 291 -2.52 -1.12 16.31
CA VAL A 291 -3.69 -1.48 15.52
C VAL A 291 -3.27 -2.29 14.27
N SER A 292 -4.05 -3.32 13.94
CA SER A 292 -3.78 -4.12 12.75
C SER A 292 -3.75 -3.25 11.47
N PRO A 293 -2.77 -3.42 10.58
CA PRO A 293 -2.72 -2.75 9.28
C PRO A 293 -4.02 -2.96 8.49
N VAL A 294 -4.57 -4.17 8.48
CA VAL A 294 -5.85 -4.48 7.81
C VAL A 294 -6.98 -3.58 8.33
N SER A 295 -6.99 -3.31 9.65
CA SER A 295 -7.98 -2.41 10.25
C SER A 295 -7.80 -0.96 9.78
N LEU A 296 -6.57 -0.51 9.52
CA LEU A 296 -6.32 0.85 8.99
C LEU A 296 -6.87 1.01 7.59
N TYR A 297 -6.70 0.02 6.70
CA TYR A 297 -7.30 0.04 5.36
C TYR A 297 -8.83 0.04 5.45
N ARG A 298 -9.43 -0.75 6.35
CA ARG A 298 -10.88 -0.75 6.58
C ARG A 298 -11.37 0.61 7.11
N GLN A 299 -10.66 1.21 8.05
CA GLN A 299 -10.97 2.56 8.57
C GLN A 299 -10.85 3.61 7.47
N GLN A 300 -9.85 3.50 6.59
CA GLN A 300 -9.72 4.41 5.45
C GLN A 300 -10.88 4.26 4.47
N ALA A 301 -11.25 3.04 4.12
CA ALA A 301 -12.43 2.80 3.27
C ALA A 301 -13.70 3.39 3.90
N ASN A 302 -13.88 3.23 5.22
CA ASN A 302 -15.01 3.83 5.94
C ASN A 302 -14.95 5.37 5.93
N ARG A 303 -13.75 5.98 6.08
CA ARG A 303 -13.56 7.43 5.96
C ARG A 303 -13.97 7.92 4.57
N LEU A 304 -13.54 7.24 3.51
CA LEU A 304 -13.93 7.55 2.12
C LEU A 304 -15.44 7.44 1.95
N LYS A 305 -16.06 6.35 2.41
CA LYS A 305 -17.52 6.16 2.40
C LYS A 305 -18.25 7.33 3.05
N ASN A 306 -17.85 7.69 4.28
CA ASN A 306 -18.49 8.75 5.07
C ASN A 306 -18.33 10.15 4.44
N THR A 307 -17.38 10.30 3.52
CA THR A 307 -17.17 11.54 2.76
C THR A 307 -17.75 11.48 1.34
N GLY A 308 -18.52 10.43 1.02
CA GLY A 308 -19.23 10.28 -0.26
C GLY A 308 -18.36 9.81 -1.42
N LEU A 309 -17.19 9.22 -1.12
CA LEU A 309 -16.21 8.76 -2.12
C LEU A 309 -16.20 7.25 -2.32
#